data_d37ad4bda69c5d9241ace010263ded2b
#
_entry.id   d37ad4bda69c5d9241ace010263ded2b
#
_cell.length_a   1.000
_cell.length_b   1.000
_cell.length_c   1.000
_cell.angle_alpha   90.00
_cell.angle_beta   90.00
_cell.angle_gamma   90.00
#
_symmetry.space_group_name_H-M   'P 1'
#
loop_
_entity.id
_entity.type
_entity.pdbx_description
1 polymer ?
#
loop_
_entity_poly.entity_id
_entity_poly.type
_entity_poly.pdbx_seq_one_letter_code
_entity_poly.pdbx_strand_id
1 'polypeptide(L)'
;MSDTTDKLEGTKRDAHIVNSAIKRFLAYYVDPAHPLDYAVLVSGPWGSGKTHLIKNFLTGTSAKPLYVSLYGMTSVTQIEDEFYRQLHPVLSHPGMKLAGAVSKGLLKAAFKIDLNSDGKDDGTISPSLPELDLRTGLDDPRGRLLVFDDLERCRIPVSEVLGFVNAYVEHEKLKAIIVANETKVMEGDETYLEIKEKLIGQTLEVLPETQAAFASFLTLISDQRTRDFLEEHADVVLAVHAEGGRGNLRTLKHAMWDFEKLSRHFEKRHWDKSPSMTKALRGVLATSMERRAGKMVEADLERLVGNTFSRIFHKEASAKTTAADEIDDRYKQIDFDDIVISVGVLAGMLFRGDVDGDAIRASLDASSDFLQPEEQPLWHRAHHTFYGDDDEADIVAAQVEHAFASGSVKARGQLMHLFGIRLWFSTLGLIDRNRQQVVDEGLAYIAKLEDAGEIAEIDRSSFDRDNSFFQTRVIDETTPEYRTLADAYSEASNRVLRSKYLTIAHELIRRRPCEPDEVLLDMVVNNVRSAPYFDQPILAALPPEYFVKCVLGWPPKIQSQALNILHGRHELRHGDMLTSERAWVTRVDDLLTAALPAQRPMSRERLRAAIARKLTPLRPTSDTSAVGP
;
A
#
# COMPACT_ATOMS: atom_id res chain seq x y z
N MET A 1 -30.51 28.91 9.81
CA MET A 1 -30.93 27.97 8.76
C MET A 1 -31.04 28.56 7.36
N SER A 2 -31.09 29.90 7.18
CA SER A 2 -31.15 30.53 5.85
C SER A 2 -29.80 30.85 5.21
N ASP A 3 -28.72 30.93 6.00
CA ASP A 3 -27.40 31.39 5.53
C ASP A 3 -26.56 30.24 4.91
N THR A 4 -26.88 28.96 5.25
CA THR A 4 -26.19 27.79 4.72
C THR A 4 -26.74 27.36 3.35
N THR A 5 -28.02 27.62 3.09
CA THR A 5 -28.68 27.31 1.80
C THR A 5 -28.23 28.27 0.70
N ASP A 6 -28.01 29.52 1.02
CA ASP A 6 -27.54 30.54 0.06
C ASP A 6 -26.08 30.36 -0.35
N LYS A 7 -25.23 29.87 0.57
CA LYS A 7 -23.84 29.48 0.26
C LYS A 7 -23.76 28.23 -0.64
N LEU A 8 -24.66 27.27 -0.45
CA LEU A 8 -24.73 26.04 -1.28
C LEU A 8 -25.29 26.36 -2.69
N GLU A 9 -26.19 27.32 -2.83
CA GLU A 9 -26.69 27.75 -4.15
C GLU A 9 -25.69 28.60 -4.91
N GLY A 10 -24.91 29.45 -4.25
CA GLY A 10 -23.80 30.20 -4.83
C GLY A 10 -22.70 29.25 -5.36
N THR A 11 -22.31 28.29 -4.55
CA THR A 11 -21.28 27.28 -4.91
C THR A 11 -21.74 26.35 -6.03
N LYS A 12 -23.03 26.04 -6.14
CA LYS A 12 -23.60 25.27 -7.27
C LYS A 12 -23.55 26.02 -8.60
N ARG A 13 -23.64 27.36 -8.57
CA ARG A 13 -23.53 28.20 -9.78
C ARG A 13 -22.09 28.25 -10.30
N ASP A 14 -21.09 28.34 -9.43
CA ASP A 14 -19.69 28.42 -9.84
C ASP A 14 -19.12 27.07 -10.34
N ALA A 15 -19.58 25.95 -9.80
CA ALA A 15 -19.16 24.61 -10.24
C ALA A 15 -19.57 24.26 -11.69
N HIS A 16 -20.62 24.91 -12.22
CA HIS A 16 -21.07 24.71 -13.62
C HIS A 16 -20.25 25.48 -14.66
N ILE A 17 -19.33 26.35 -14.24
CA ILE A 17 -18.60 27.26 -15.12
C ILE A 17 -17.27 26.67 -15.61
N VAL A 18 -16.62 25.79 -14.84
CA VAL A 18 -15.22 25.38 -15.06
C VAL A 18 -14.96 24.87 -16.47
N ASN A 19 -15.68 23.88 -16.98
CA ASN A 19 -15.49 23.38 -18.34
C ASN A 19 -16.58 23.84 -19.33
N SER A 20 -17.33 24.90 -19.00
CA SER A 20 -18.42 25.40 -19.84
C SER A 20 -17.94 25.93 -21.20
N ALA A 21 -16.75 26.53 -21.22
CA ALA A 21 -16.12 27.00 -22.47
C ALA A 21 -15.81 25.84 -23.41
N ILE A 22 -15.30 24.74 -22.84
CA ILE A 22 -15.03 23.49 -23.60
C ILE A 22 -16.33 22.97 -24.21
N LYS A 23 -17.40 22.85 -23.42
CA LYS A 23 -18.70 22.36 -23.90
C LYS A 23 -19.26 23.25 -25.02
N ARG A 24 -19.17 24.60 -24.87
CA ARG A 24 -19.58 25.52 -25.92
C ARG A 24 -18.75 25.38 -27.20
N PHE A 25 -17.42 25.29 -27.05
CA PHE A 25 -16.55 25.08 -28.20
C PHE A 25 -16.83 23.77 -28.90
N LEU A 26 -16.99 22.68 -28.16
CA LEU A 26 -17.32 21.38 -28.74
C LEU A 26 -18.68 21.41 -29.48
N ALA A 27 -19.68 22.10 -28.93
CA ALA A 27 -20.97 22.29 -29.62
C ALA A 27 -20.81 23.06 -30.93
N TYR A 28 -20.02 24.14 -30.93
CA TYR A 28 -19.67 24.88 -32.14
C TYR A 28 -18.90 23.99 -33.12
N TYR A 29 -17.92 23.21 -32.64
CA TYR A 29 -17.09 22.35 -33.47
C TYR A 29 -17.91 21.26 -34.18
N VAL A 30 -18.85 20.61 -33.50
CA VAL A 30 -19.64 19.51 -34.09
C VAL A 30 -20.78 20.00 -35.00
N ASP A 31 -21.13 21.29 -34.95
CA ASP A 31 -22.19 21.85 -35.80
C ASP A 31 -21.85 21.68 -37.29
N PRO A 32 -22.71 21.03 -38.10
CA PRO A 32 -22.49 20.87 -39.55
C PRO A 32 -22.35 22.19 -40.30
N ALA A 33 -22.89 23.31 -39.74
CA ALA A 33 -22.77 24.63 -40.37
C ALA A 33 -21.32 25.16 -40.37
N HIS A 34 -20.43 24.58 -39.56
CA HIS A 34 -19.03 24.99 -39.49
C HIS A 34 -18.11 23.89 -40.10
N PRO A 35 -17.70 24.03 -41.35
CA PRO A 35 -16.86 23.07 -42.07
C PRO A 35 -15.39 23.22 -41.65
N LEU A 36 -15.08 22.80 -40.41
CA LEU A 36 -13.73 22.81 -39.85
C LEU A 36 -13.00 21.51 -40.23
N ASP A 37 -11.81 21.62 -40.80
CA ASP A 37 -10.99 20.53 -41.34
C ASP A 37 -9.75 20.23 -40.46
N TYR A 38 -9.92 20.26 -39.16
CA TYR A 38 -8.93 19.90 -38.14
C TYR A 38 -9.55 19.06 -37.04
N ALA A 39 -8.72 18.35 -36.27
CA ALA A 39 -9.13 17.64 -35.08
C ALA A 39 -9.01 18.53 -33.85
N VAL A 40 -9.81 18.22 -32.81
CA VAL A 40 -9.76 18.89 -31.51
C VAL A 40 -9.11 17.94 -30.49
N LEU A 41 -8.08 18.44 -29.80
CA LEU A 41 -7.47 17.72 -28.68
C LEU A 41 -8.10 18.16 -27.35
N VAL A 42 -8.64 17.20 -26.61
CA VAL A 42 -9.12 17.39 -25.22
C VAL A 42 -8.06 16.84 -24.28
N SER A 43 -7.26 17.74 -23.74
CA SER A 43 -6.09 17.43 -22.90
C SER A 43 -6.39 17.57 -21.43
N GLY A 44 -5.60 16.91 -20.58
CA GLY A 44 -5.60 17.07 -19.13
C GLY A 44 -4.96 15.86 -18.42
N PRO A 45 -4.60 16.00 -17.14
CA PRO A 45 -3.97 14.93 -16.37
C PRO A 45 -4.87 13.71 -16.17
N TRP A 46 -4.29 12.60 -15.78
CA TRP A 46 -5.07 11.40 -15.44
C TRP A 46 -6.04 11.68 -14.28
N GLY A 47 -7.29 11.25 -14.47
CA GLY A 47 -8.34 11.41 -13.48
C GLY A 47 -9.00 12.80 -13.45
N SER A 48 -8.66 13.73 -14.36
CA SER A 48 -9.30 15.08 -14.45
C SER A 48 -10.75 15.06 -14.96
N GLY A 49 -11.28 13.92 -15.39
CA GLY A 49 -12.65 13.81 -15.87
C GLY A 49 -12.82 13.95 -17.39
N LYS A 50 -11.76 13.94 -18.21
CA LYS A 50 -11.80 14.06 -19.67
C LYS A 50 -12.83 13.14 -20.34
N THR A 51 -12.68 11.84 -20.11
CA THR A 51 -13.59 10.82 -20.66
C THR A 51 -15.04 11.03 -20.23
N HIS A 52 -15.26 11.43 -18.97
CA HIS A 52 -16.59 11.72 -18.43
C HIS A 52 -17.20 12.95 -19.12
N LEU A 53 -16.43 14.02 -19.26
CA LEU A 53 -16.86 15.24 -19.95
C LEU A 53 -17.27 14.96 -21.40
N ILE A 54 -16.45 14.21 -22.13
CA ILE A 54 -16.74 13.85 -23.52
C ILE A 54 -17.98 12.94 -23.62
N LYS A 55 -18.09 11.89 -22.79
CA LYS A 55 -19.26 11.01 -22.80
C LYS A 55 -20.55 11.79 -22.50
N ASN A 56 -20.54 12.68 -21.51
CA ASN A 56 -21.68 13.53 -21.21
C ASN A 56 -22.01 14.50 -22.36
N PHE A 57 -21.00 15.05 -23.03
CA PHE A 57 -21.20 15.88 -24.19
C PHE A 57 -21.86 15.07 -25.34
N LEU A 58 -21.39 13.86 -25.59
CA LEU A 58 -21.92 13.00 -26.66
C LEU A 58 -23.38 12.59 -26.43
N THR A 59 -23.83 12.43 -25.18
CA THR A 59 -25.24 12.12 -24.89
C THR A 59 -26.18 13.29 -25.20
N GLY A 60 -25.70 14.52 -25.20
CA GLY A 60 -26.46 15.76 -25.47
C GLY A 60 -26.35 16.26 -26.90
N THR A 61 -25.57 15.63 -27.77
CA THR A 61 -25.37 16.06 -29.17
C THR A 61 -26.21 15.24 -30.15
N SER A 62 -26.61 15.89 -31.26
CA SER A 62 -27.24 15.22 -32.40
C SER A 62 -26.24 14.47 -33.31
N ALA A 63 -24.95 14.69 -33.11
CA ALA A 63 -23.91 13.95 -33.84
C ALA A 63 -23.98 12.44 -33.54
N LYS A 64 -23.72 11.61 -34.52
CA LYS A 64 -23.63 10.15 -34.37
C LYS A 64 -22.16 9.77 -34.10
N PRO A 65 -21.73 9.63 -32.82
CA PRO A 65 -20.32 9.41 -32.50
C PRO A 65 -19.90 7.97 -32.85
N LEU A 66 -18.68 7.84 -33.35
CA LEU A 66 -17.90 6.59 -33.37
C LEU A 66 -16.80 6.76 -32.33
N TYR A 67 -16.99 6.12 -31.16
CA TYR A 67 -16.10 6.27 -30.00
C TYR A 67 -15.21 5.04 -29.85
N VAL A 68 -13.89 5.27 -29.78
CA VAL A 68 -12.91 4.21 -29.56
C VAL A 68 -11.96 4.59 -28.41
N SER A 69 -11.73 3.66 -27.48
CA SER A 69 -10.62 3.78 -26.53
C SER A 69 -9.40 3.09 -27.12
N LEU A 70 -8.33 3.83 -27.28
CA LEU A 70 -7.06 3.34 -27.82
C LEU A 70 -6.24 2.54 -26.77
N TYR A 71 -6.74 2.43 -25.54
CA TYR A 71 -6.05 1.75 -24.46
C TYR A 71 -5.64 0.33 -24.84
N GLY A 72 -4.31 0.12 -24.93
CA GLY A 72 -3.72 -1.20 -25.19
C GLY A 72 -3.83 -1.68 -26.65
N MET A 73 -4.37 -0.87 -27.57
CA MET A 73 -4.42 -1.21 -28.99
C MET A 73 -3.01 -1.25 -29.59
N THR A 74 -2.78 -2.22 -30.47
CA THR A 74 -1.48 -2.53 -31.06
C THR A 74 -1.45 -2.40 -32.59
N SER A 75 -2.59 -2.15 -33.25
CA SER A 75 -2.68 -1.93 -34.68
C SER A 75 -3.89 -1.05 -35.03
N VAL A 76 -3.77 -0.30 -36.12
CA VAL A 76 -4.85 0.52 -36.69
C VAL A 76 -6.07 -0.34 -37.07
N THR A 77 -5.85 -1.58 -37.49
CA THR A 77 -6.94 -2.53 -37.80
C THR A 77 -7.89 -2.76 -36.59
N GLN A 78 -7.37 -2.70 -35.34
CA GLN A 78 -8.24 -2.82 -34.17
C GLN A 78 -9.15 -1.60 -34.01
N ILE A 79 -8.71 -0.42 -34.42
CA ILE A 79 -9.53 0.80 -34.42
C ILE A 79 -10.65 0.65 -35.47
N GLU A 80 -10.31 0.17 -36.67
CA GLU A 80 -11.26 -0.08 -37.77
C GLU A 80 -12.29 -1.15 -37.37
N ASP A 81 -11.86 -2.25 -36.75
CA ASP A 81 -12.73 -3.31 -36.24
C ASP A 81 -13.73 -2.77 -35.19
N GLU A 82 -13.30 -1.82 -34.34
CA GLU A 82 -14.17 -1.18 -33.35
C GLU A 82 -15.22 -0.29 -34.03
N PHE A 83 -14.82 0.52 -35.02
CA PHE A 83 -15.73 1.32 -35.79
C PHE A 83 -16.73 0.45 -36.59
N TYR A 84 -16.26 -0.63 -37.21
CA TYR A 84 -17.13 -1.58 -37.87
C TYR A 84 -18.18 -2.20 -36.96
N ARG A 85 -17.79 -2.56 -35.75
CA ARG A 85 -18.73 -3.09 -34.73
C ARG A 85 -19.81 -2.08 -34.34
N GLN A 86 -19.47 -0.81 -34.22
CA GLN A 86 -20.42 0.24 -33.89
C GLN A 86 -21.36 0.58 -35.03
N LEU A 87 -20.89 0.44 -36.28
CA LEU A 87 -21.69 0.63 -37.48
C LEU A 87 -22.68 -0.53 -37.74
N HIS A 88 -22.28 -1.75 -37.39
CA HIS A 88 -23.04 -2.97 -37.65
C HIS A 88 -23.38 -3.77 -36.38
N PRO A 89 -24.19 -3.22 -35.45
CA PRO A 89 -24.42 -3.85 -34.16
C PRO A 89 -25.12 -5.23 -34.27
N VAL A 90 -25.92 -5.45 -35.31
CA VAL A 90 -26.64 -6.72 -35.53
C VAL A 90 -25.69 -7.84 -35.98
N LEU A 91 -24.72 -7.52 -36.84
CA LEU A 91 -23.74 -8.49 -37.36
C LEU A 91 -22.66 -8.81 -36.30
N SER A 92 -22.49 -7.94 -35.33
CA SER A 92 -21.46 -8.05 -34.28
C SER A 92 -21.95 -8.84 -33.03
N HIS A 93 -23.22 -9.31 -33.02
CA HIS A 93 -23.76 -10.04 -31.88
C HIS A 93 -23.07 -11.41 -31.71
N PRO A 94 -22.72 -11.82 -30.48
CA PRO A 94 -22.00 -13.08 -30.20
C PRO A 94 -22.64 -14.34 -30.82
N GLY A 95 -23.98 -14.35 -30.94
CA GLY A 95 -24.73 -15.47 -31.54
C GLY A 95 -24.56 -15.65 -33.08
N MET A 96 -24.06 -14.62 -33.78
CA MET A 96 -23.84 -14.67 -35.25
C MET A 96 -22.38 -14.99 -35.61
N LYS A 97 -21.46 -15.00 -34.69
CA LYS A 97 -20.04 -15.31 -34.94
C LYS A 97 -19.79 -16.75 -35.39
N LEU A 98 -20.78 -17.65 -35.24
CA LEU A 98 -20.68 -19.04 -35.76
C LEU A 98 -21.02 -19.19 -37.24
N ALA A 99 -21.63 -18.19 -37.86
CA ALA A 99 -21.96 -18.23 -39.32
C ALA A 99 -20.96 -17.50 -40.21
N GLY A 100 -19.95 -16.81 -39.64
CA GLY A 100 -19.13 -15.83 -40.36
C GLY A 100 -17.65 -16.16 -40.45
N ALA A 101 -17.28 -17.39 -40.84
CA ALA A 101 -15.91 -17.65 -41.38
C ALA A 101 -15.64 -16.94 -42.72
N VAL A 102 -16.56 -16.11 -43.18
CA VAL A 102 -16.53 -15.47 -44.53
C VAL A 102 -15.99 -14.02 -44.47
N SER A 103 -15.92 -13.38 -43.33
CA SER A 103 -15.56 -11.95 -43.26
C SER A 103 -14.06 -11.63 -43.18
N LYS A 104 -13.19 -12.62 -43.08
CA LYS A 104 -11.73 -12.39 -43.04
C LYS A 104 -11.09 -12.07 -44.42
N GLY A 105 -11.87 -12.05 -45.51
CA GLY A 105 -11.40 -11.85 -46.86
C GLY A 105 -11.67 -10.48 -47.50
N LEU A 106 -12.36 -9.58 -46.81
CA LEU A 106 -12.90 -8.37 -47.44
C LEU A 106 -12.32 -7.04 -46.96
N LEU A 107 -11.25 -7.06 -46.18
CA LEU A 107 -10.68 -5.83 -45.61
C LEU A 107 -9.21 -5.66 -46.02
N LYS A 108 -8.96 -5.22 -47.26
CA LYS A 108 -7.61 -4.84 -47.68
C LYS A 108 -7.63 -3.73 -48.74
N ALA A 109 -7.40 -2.48 -48.36
CA ALA A 109 -6.98 -1.43 -49.28
C ALA A 109 -5.88 -0.56 -48.68
N ALA A 110 -4.94 -0.18 -49.52
CA ALA A 110 -3.69 0.46 -49.14
C ALA A 110 -3.87 1.94 -48.86
N PHE A 111 -3.28 2.42 -47.76
CA PHE A 111 -2.99 3.84 -47.55
C PHE A 111 -1.53 4.11 -47.93
N LYS A 112 -1.33 5.10 -48.80
CA LYS A 112 -0.05 5.74 -49.06
C LYS A 112 0.07 6.95 -48.13
N ILE A 113 1.06 6.95 -47.27
CA ILE A 113 1.35 8.09 -46.40
C ILE A 113 2.60 8.79 -46.96
N ASP A 114 2.41 10.00 -47.48
CA ASP A 114 3.48 10.94 -47.81
C ASP A 114 3.63 11.90 -46.62
N LEU A 115 4.63 11.64 -45.76
CA LEU A 115 4.88 12.41 -44.55
C LEU A 115 5.60 13.74 -44.81
N ASN A 116 6.24 13.90 -46.00
CA ASN A 116 7.13 15.03 -46.28
C ASN A 116 6.69 15.91 -47.47
N SER A 117 5.54 15.61 -48.08
CA SER A 117 5.01 16.35 -49.27
C SER A 117 6.03 16.46 -50.44
N ASP A 118 6.98 15.52 -50.56
CA ASP A 118 7.98 15.52 -51.64
C ASP A 118 7.62 14.61 -52.86
N GLY A 119 6.43 14.01 -52.82
CA GLY A 119 5.91 13.17 -53.91
C GLY A 119 6.55 11.79 -53.99
N LYS A 120 7.29 11.32 -52.97
CA LYS A 120 7.87 9.98 -52.89
C LYS A 120 7.26 9.16 -51.77
N ASP A 121 6.95 7.90 -52.06
CA ASP A 121 6.40 6.94 -51.08
C ASP A 121 7.47 6.56 -50.05
N ASP A 122 7.37 7.04 -48.82
CA ASP A 122 8.32 6.75 -47.70
C ASP A 122 8.02 5.43 -46.97
N GLY A 123 7.16 4.60 -47.47
CA GLY A 123 6.96 3.27 -46.90
C GLY A 123 5.84 2.48 -47.58
N THR A 124 6.19 1.35 -48.14
CA THR A 124 5.22 0.39 -48.68
C THR A 124 4.73 -0.50 -47.55
N ILE A 125 3.57 -0.21 -46.98
CA ILE A 125 2.83 -1.19 -46.17
C ILE A 125 2.06 -2.06 -47.17
N SER A 126 2.33 -3.37 -47.15
CA SER A 126 1.83 -4.35 -48.09
C SER A 126 0.33 -4.30 -48.32
N PRO A 127 -0.11 -4.42 -49.60
CA PRO A 127 -1.49 -4.17 -49.94
C PRO A 127 -2.35 -5.35 -49.61
N SER A 128 -3.37 -5.15 -48.81
CA SER A 128 -4.58 -5.96 -48.85
C SER A 128 -5.57 -5.71 -47.70
N LEU A 129 -6.01 -4.46 -47.52
CA LEU A 129 -7.22 -4.16 -46.78
C LEU A 129 -8.25 -3.57 -47.74
N PRO A 130 -9.51 -4.03 -47.79
CA PRO A 130 -10.56 -3.29 -48.48
C PRO A 130 -10.72 -1.94 -47.76
N GLU A 131 -10.87 -0.87 -48.53
CA GLU A 131 -11.30 0.41 -48.03
C GLU A 131 -12.51 0.18 -47.13
N LEU A 132 -12.39 0.53 -45.82
CA LEU A 132 -13.55 0.71 -44.98
C LEU A 132 -14.21 1.98 -45.55
N ASP A 133 -14.97 1.78 -46.64
CA ASP A 133 -15.76 2.88 -47.18
C ASP A 133 -16.86 3.17 -46.16
N LEU A 134 -16.53 4.06 -45.19
CA LEU A 134 -17.48 4.55 -44.21
C LEU A 134 -18.71 5.17 -44.91
N ARG A 135 -18.65 5.36 -46.26
CA ARG A 135 -19.76 5.86 -47.08
C ARG A 135 -20.76 4.77 -47.44
N THR A 136 -20.33 3.52 -47.62
CA THR A 136 -21.25 2.45 -48.05
C THR A 136 -22.24 1.97 -47.00
N GLY A 137 -22.13 2.40 -45.77
CA GLY A 137 -23.06 2.11 -44.69
C GLY A 137 -23.68 3.36 -44.03
N LEU A 138 -23.47 4.54 -44.60
CA LEU A 138 -23.84 5.80 -43.99
C LEU A 138 -24.78 6.60 -44.88
N ASP A 139 -25.96 6.94 -44.41
CA ASP A 139 -26.92 7.82 -45.09
C ASP A 139 -26.37 9.25 -45.29
N ASP A 140 -25.45 9.72 -44.43
CA ASP A 140 -24.70 10.97 -44.57
C ASP A 140 -23.43 10.95 -43.68
N PRO A 141 -22.20 10.89 -44.26
CA PRO A 141 -20.96 10.94 -43.49
C PRO A 141 -20.71 12.28 -42.77
N ARG A 142 -21.32 13.38 -43.28
CA ARG A 142 -21.12 14.73 -42.72
C ARG A 142 -21.68 14.92 -41.32
N GLY A 143 -22.51 14.01 -40.79
CA GLY A 143 -23.05 14.03 -39.43
C GLY A 143 -22.31 13.13 -38.44
N ARG A 144 -21.18 12.49 -38.82
CA ARG A 144 -20.41 11.61 -37.94
C ARG A 144 -19.31 12.37 -37.22
N LEU A 145 -19.09 11.95 -35.95
CA LEU A 145 -18.04 12.46 -35.10
C LEU A 145 -17.14 11.28 -34.66
N LEU A 146 -15.87 11.36 -34.98
CA LEU A 146 -14.89 10.36 -34.50
C LEU A 146 -14.37 10.79 -33.15
N VAL A 147 -14.26 9.86 -32.20
CA VAL A 147 -13.72 10.12 -30.89
C VAL A 147 -12.71 9.05 -30.51
N PHE A 148 -11.46 9.47 -30.31
CA PHE A 148 -10.32 8.65 -29.94
C PHE A 148 -9.90 8.98 -28.51
N ASP A 149 -10.10 8.06 -27.57
CA ASP A 149 -9.80 8.27 -26.15
C ASP A 149 -8.57 7.46 -25.73
N ASP A 150 -7.87 7.91 -24.68
CA ASP A 150 -6.68 7.28 -24.10
C ASP A 150 -5.48 7.17 -25.07
N LEU A 151 -5.20 8.20 -25.88
CA LEU A 151 -4.09 8.18 -26.85
C LEU A 151 -2.74 7.88 -26.17
N GLU A 152 -2.46 8.43 -24.99
CA GLU A 152 -1.23 8.20 -24.23
C GLU A 152 -1.06 6.75 -23.74
N ARG A 153 -2.09 5.92 -23.87
CA ARG A 153 -2.08 4.50 -23.49
C ARG A 153 -2.14 3.55 -24.66
N CYS A 154 -2.13 4.11 -25.86
CA CYS A 154 -2.03 3.36 -27.11
C CYS A 154 -0.64 2.73 -27.23
N ARG A 155 -0.57 1.54 -27.83
CA ARG A 155 0.70 0.87 -28.15
C ARG A 155 1.08 1.03 -29.62
N ILE A 156 0.18 1.57 -30.44
CA ILE A 156 0.49 1.99 -31.81
C ILE A 156 1.34 3.27 -31.69
N PRO A 157 2.38 3.47 -32.50
CA PRO A 157 3.10 4.73 -32.56
C PRO A 157 2.14 5.92 -32.72
N VAL A 158 2.33 6.98 -31.95
CA VAL A 158 1.42 8.14 -31.95
C VAL A 158 1.33 8.75 -33.35
N SER A 159 2.44 8.83 -34.07
CA SER A 159 2.52 9.29 -35.46
C SER A 159 1.60 8.48 -36.39
N GLU A 160 1.53 7.16 -36.22
CA GLU A 160 0.66 6.27 -37.02
C GLU A 160 -0.82 6.50 -36.70
N VAL A 161 -1.17 6.65 -35.40
CA VAL A 161 -2.55 6.96 -34.98
C VAL A 161 -2.98 8.33 -35.50
N LEU A 162 -2.16 9.36 -35.35
CA LEU A 162 -2.49 10.71 -35.79
C LEU A 162 -2.55 10.79 -37.34
N GLY A 163 -1.68 10.06 -38.03
CA GLY A 163 -1.76 9.91 -39.49
C GLY A 163 -3.08 9.26 -39.94
N PHE A 164 -3.51 8.21 -39.24
CA PHE A 164 -4.82 7.57 -39.45
C PHE A 164 -5.98 8.54 -39.21
N VAL A 165 -5.96 9.30 -38.12
CA VAL A 165 -6.98 10.33 -37.83
C VAL A 165 -6.99 11.41 -38.92
N ASN A 166 -5.81 11.86 -39.37
CA ASN A 166 -5.67 12.89 -40.38
C ASN A 166 -6.32 12.48 -41.73
N ALA A 167 -6.22 11.21 -42.11
CA ALA A 167 -6.85 10.72 -43.33
C ALA A 167 -8.37 10.95 -43.32
N TYR A 168 -9.04 10.74 -42.18
CA TYR A 168 -10.47 11.01 -42.06
C TYR A 168 -10.81 12.50 -41.98
N VAL A 169 -9.98 13.30 -41.28
CA VAL A 169 -10.21 14.73 -41.14
C VAL A 169 -9.95 15.46 -42.45
N GLU A 170 -8.81 15.19 -43.09
CA GLU A 170 -8.37 15.92 -44.29
C GLU A 170 -9.10 15.44 -45.57
N HIS A 171 -9.24 14.13 -45.76
CA HIS A 171 -9.80 13.59 -47.02
C HIS A 171 -11.30 13.36 -46.95
N GLU A 172 -11.80 12.79 -45.80
CA GLU A 172 -13.23 12.50 -45.67
C GLU A 172 -14.02 13.65 -45.01
N LYS A 173 -13.35 14.73 -44.59
CA LYS A 173 -13.95 15.91 -43.95
C LYS A 173 -14.78 15.55 -42.71
N LEU A 174 -14.40 14.47 -42.03
CA LEU A 174 -15.03 14.08 -40.76
C LEU A 174 -14.43 14.87 -39.58
N LYS A 175 -15.24 15.15 -38.58
CA LYS A 175 -14.79 15.80 -37.37
C LYS A 175 -14.23 14.77 -36.39
N ALA A 176 -13.11 15.09 -35.74
CA ALA A 176 -12.44 14.20 -34.82
C ALA A 176 -12.11 14.90 -33.48
N ILE A 177 -12.41 14.20 -32.39
CA ILE A 177 -11.99 14.59 -31.03
C ILE A 177 -10.97 13.55 -30.55
N ILE A 178 -9.81 14.02 -30.14
CA ILE A 178 -8.77 13.19 -29.53
C ILE A 178 -8.72 13.54 -28.05
N VAL A 179 -8.75 12.53 -27.18
CA VAL A 179 -8.70 12.70 -25.72
C VAL A 179 -7.42 12.09 -25.20
N ALA A 180 -6.59 12.89 -24.52
CA ALA A 180 -5.28 12.43 -24.07
C ALA A 180 -4.78 13.15 -22.79
N ASN A 181 -3.84 12.54 -22.13
CA ASN A 181 -2.88 13.26 -21.28
C ASN A 181 -1.71 13.70 -22.17
N GLU A 182 -1.79 14.90 -22.72
CA GLU A 182 -0.82 15.39 -23.70
C GLU A 182 0.62 15.38 -23.19
N THR A 183 0.84 15.72 -21.93
CA THR A 183 2.18 15.66 -21.31
C THR A 183 2.78 14.26 -21.44
N LYS A 184 1.96 13.22 -21.25
CA LYS A 184 2.42 11.83 -21.38
C LYS A 184 2.62 11.39 -22.83
N VAL A 185 1.87 11.95 -23.77
CA VAL A 185 2.08 11.74 -25.20
C VAL A 185 3.43 12.33 -25.61
N MET A 186 3.73 13.56 -25.18
CA MET A 186 4.98 14.26 -25.50
C MET A 186 6.22 13.57 -24.91
N GLU A 187 6.10 12.98 -23.71
CA GLU A 187 7.20 12.20 -23.09
C GLU A 187 7.52 10.93 -23.90
N GLY A 188 6.57 10.41 -24.67
CA GLY A 188 6.67 9.14 -25.41
C GLY A 188 7.04 9.27 -26.88
N ASP A 189 6.92 10.45 -27.50
CA ASP A 189 7.13 10.63 -28.95
C ASP A 189 7.64 12.04 -29.28
N GLU A 190 8.90 12.14 -29.71
CA GLU A 190 9.55 13.41 -30.06
C GLU A 190 8.94 14.06 -31.31
N THR A 191 8.31 13.28 -32.19
CA THR A 191 7.72 13.77 -33.45
C THR A 191 6.28 14.28 -33.27
N TYR A 192 5.71 14.09 -32.09
CA TYR A 192 4.32 14.44 -31.79
C TYR A 192 3.98 15.90 -32.13
N LEU A 193 4.86 16.84 -31.78
CA LEU A 193 4.61 18.27 -31.95
C LEU A 193 4.47 18.68 -33.44
N GLU A 194 5.24 18.09 -34.33
CA GLU A 194 5.19 18.35 -35.78
C GLU A 194 3.85 17.89 -36.36
N ILE A 195 3.40 16.69 -35.95
CA ILE A 195 2.13 16.13 -36.46
C ILE A 195 0.95 16.88 -35.81
N LYS A 196 1.07 17.28 -34.55
CA LYS A 196 0.06 18.06 -33.86
C LYS A 196 -0.25 19.36 -34.57
N GLU A 197 0.77 20.10 -35.02
CA GLU A 197 0.61 21.38 -35.71
C GLU A 197 -0.27 21.23 -37.00
N LYS A 198 -0.10 20.12 -37.71
CA LYS A 198 -0.86 19.87 -38.95
C LYS A 198 -2.30 19.43 -38.71
N LEU A 199 -2.53 18.60 -37.67
CA LEU A 199 -3.83 17.94 -37.46
C LEU A 199 -4.71 18.68 -36.43
N ILE A 200 -4.14 19.17 -35.36
CA ILE A 200 -4.88 19.71 -34.22
C ILE A 200 -5.05 21.23 -34.34
N GLY A 201 -6.27 21.67 -34.67
CA GLY A 201 -6.55 23.10 -34.73
C GLY A 201 -6.83 23.74 -33.38
N GLN A 202 -7.28 22.97 -32.39
CA GLN A 202 -7.56 23.48 -31.06
C GLN A 202 -7.25 22.44 -29.98
N THR A 203 -6.53 22.87 -28.94
CA THR A 203 -6.35 22.10 -27.70
C THR A 203 -7.22 22.70 -26.60
N LEU A 204 -7.99 21.85 -25.92
CA LEU A 204 -8.89 22.20 -24.82
C LEU A 204 -8.41 21.51 -23.54
N GLU A 205 -8.03 22.28 -22.54
CA GLU A 205 -7.53 21.74 -21.28
C GLU A 205 -8.67 21.52 -20.29
N VAL A 206 -8.88 20.28 -19.86
CA VAL A 206 -9.91 19.88 -18.90
C VAL A 206 -9.42 20.03 -17.48
N LEU A 207 -10.06 20.89 -16.74
CA LEU A 207 -9.83 21.06 -15.31
C LEU A 207 -10.77 20.14 -14.50
N PRO A 208 -10.28 19.58 -13.37
CA PRO A 208 -11.12 18.73 -12.51
C PRO A 208 -12.29 19.49 -11.90
N GLU A 209 -13.52 19.05 -12.15
CA GLU A 209 -14.73 19.57 -11.49
C GLU A 209 -14.94 18.85 -10.15
N THR A 210 -14.07 19.11 -9.16
CA THR A 210 -13.96 18.33 -7.91
C THR A 210 -15.27 18.33 -7.12
N GLN A 211 -15.96 19.46 -6.99
CA GLN A 211 -17.24 19.56 -6.25
C GLN A 211 -18.34 18.73 -6.93
N ALA A 212 -18.48 18.85 -8.25
CA ALA A 212 -19.48 18.09 -9.00
C ALA A 212 -19.18 16.59 -8.96
N ALA A 213 -17.89 16.23 -9.03
CA ALA A 213 -17.45 14.83 -8.91
C ALA A 213 -17.71 14.28 -7.51
N PHE A 214 -17.42 15.04 -6.44
CA PHE A 214 -17.72 14.67 -5.07
C PHE A 214 -19.22 14.39 -4.88
N ALA A 215 -20.10 15.30 -5.31
CA ALA A 215 -21.55 15.11 -5.24
C ALA A 215 -22.01 13.85 -5.99
N SER A 216 -21.42 13.58 -7.16
CA SER A 216 -21.68 12.33 -7.90
C SER A 216 -21.17 11.09 -7.16
N PHE A 217 -20.00 11.15 -6.50
CA PHE A 217 -19.44 10.02 -5.78
C PHE A 217 -20.20 9.71 -4.49
N LEU A 218 -20.78 10.70 -3.83
CA LEU A 218 -21.66 10.50 -2.69
C LEU A 218 -22.84 9.59 -3.02
N THR A 219 -23.40 9.68 -4.22
CA THR A 219 -24.50 8.78 -4.64
C THR A 219 -24.08 7.33 -4.78
N LEU A 220 -22.78 7.05 -4.86
CA LEU A 220 -22.21 5.70 -4.94
C LEU A 220 -21.87 5.10 -3.57
N ILE A 221 -21.91 5.90 -2.51
CA ILE A 221 -21.74 5.42 -1.13
C ILE A 221 -23.04 4.75 -0.71
N SER A 222 -22.98 3.48 -0.36
CA SER A 222 -24.17 2.67 -0.07
C SER A 222 -24.62 2.79 1.39
N ASP A 223 -23.67 2.98 2.32
CA ASP A 223 -23.98 3.20 3.74
C ASP A 223 -24.50 4.62 3.96
N GLN A 224 -25.75 4.75 4.43
CA GLN A 224 -26.41 6.05 4.60
C GLN A 224 -25.68 6.93 5.61
N ARG A 225 -25.24 6.37 6.73
CA ARG A 225 -24.56 7.13 7.79
C ARG A 225 -23.23 7.68 7.33
N THR A 226 -22.46 6.88 6.61
CA THR A 226 -21.21 7.31 5.99
C THR A 226 -21.46 8.40 4.95
N ARG A 227 -22.51 8.27 4.16
CA ARG A 227 -22.89 9.27 3.16
C ARG A 227 -23.21 10.62 3.80
N ASP A 228 -24.07 10.61 4.83
CA ASP A 228 -24.48 11.81 5.55
C ASP A 228 -23.26 12.49 6.19
N PHE A 229 -22.36 11.71 6.79
CA PHE A 229 -21.12 12.21 7.39
C PHE A 229 -20.17 12.82 6.36
N LEU A 230 -19.97 12.16 5.21
CA LEU A 230 -19.15 12.71 4.12
C LEU A 230 -19.76 13.97 3.52
N GLU A 231 -21.09 14.07 3.43
CA GLU A 231 -21.79 15.26 2.95
C GLU A 231 -21.64 16.42 3.94
N GLU A 232 -21.80 16.17 5.23
CA GLU A 232 -21.59 17.17 6.30
C GLU A 232 -20.16 17.69 6.32
N HIS A 233 -19.16 16.83 6.02
CA HIS A 233 -17.74 17.17 6.02
C HIS A 233 -17.15 17.32 4.60
N ALA A 234 -17.98 17.80 3.66
CA ALA A 234 -17.56 17.98 2.27
C ALA A 234 -16.34 18.91 2.12
N ASP A 235 -16.26 19.95 2.93
CA ASP A 235 -15.14 20.88 2.99
C ASP A 235 -13.83 20.17 3.36
N VAL A 236 -13.85 19.27 4.34
CA VAL A 236 -12.71 18.44 4.74
C VAL A 236 -12.25 17.53 3.61
N VAL A 237 -13.19 16.84 2.97
CA VAL A 237 -12.88 15.94 1.84
C VAL A 237 -12.24 16.68 0.68
N LEU A 238 -12.78 17.84 0.34
CA LEU A 238 -12.29 18.68 -0.75
C LEU A 238 -10.93 19.32 -0.42
N ALA A 239 -10.73 19.75 0.83
CA ALA A 239 -9.45 20.30 1.30
C ALA A 239 -8.33 19.25 1.22
N VAL A 240 -8.55 18.04 1.75
CA VAL A 240 -7.56 16.94 1.69
C VAL A 240 -7.25 16.57 0.23
N HIS A 241 -8.27 16.54 -0.65
CA HIS A 241 -8.03 16.28 -2.07
C HIS A 241 -7.20 17.39 -2.74
N ALA A 242 -7.44 18.66 -2.37
CA ALA A 242 -6.70 19.81 -2.89
C ALA A 242 -5.23 19.79 -2.41
N GLU A 243 -4.98 19.48 -1.13
CA GLU A 243 -3.64 19.33 -0.56
C GLU A 243 -2.84 18.21 -1.28
N GLY A 244 -3.50 17.14 -1.69
CA GLY A 244 -2.90 16.10 -2.52
C GLY A 244 -2.35 16.58 -3.87
N GLY A 245 -2.78 17.77 -4.34
CA GLY A 245 -2.18 18.56 -5.42
C GLY A 245 -2.25 17.96 -6.83
N ARG A 246 -3.00 16.86 -7.03
CA ARG A 246 -2.98 16.10 -8.30
C ARG A 246 -4.27 16.21 -9.12
N GLY A 247 -5.33 16.78 -8.57
CA GLY A 247 -6.63 16.90 -9.22
C GLY A 247 -7.21 15.59 -9.76
N ASN A 248 -6.80 14.44 -9.18
CA ASN A 248 -7.20 13.12 -9.66
C ASN A 248 -8.51 12.67 -8.99
N LEU A 249 -9.63 12.89 -9.68
CA LEU A 249 -10.97 12.53 -9.19
C LEU A 249 -11.14 11.01 -8.97
N ARG A 250 -10.35 10.17 -9.65
CA ARG A 250 -10.40 8.72 -9.46
C ARG A 250 -9.84 8.34 -8.08
N THR A 251 -8.74 8.97 -7.65
CA THR A 251 -8.19 8.71 -6.32
C THR A 251 -9.13 9.19 -5.23
N LEU A 252 -9.78 10.34 -5.41
CA LEU A 252 -10.82 10.84 -4.49
C LEU A 252 -11.96 9.83 -4.33
N LYS A 253 -12.54 9.36 -5.46
CA LYS A 253 -13.62 8.37 -5.42
C LYS A 253 -13.23 7.12 -4.63
N HIS A 254 -12.06 6.59 -4.89
CA HIS A 254 -11.59 5.40 -4.21
C HIS A 254 -11.28 5.64 -2.73
N ALA A 255 -10.76 6.81 -2.36
CA ALA A 255 -10.52 7.16 -0.97
C ALA A 255 -11.84 7.27 -0.17
N MET A 256 -12.90 7.81 -0.76
CA MET A 256 -14.24 7.80 -0.17
C MET A 256 -14.77 6.38 0.04
N TRP A 257 -14.57 5.46 -0.89
CA TRP A 257 -14.91 4.05 -0.72
C TRP A 257 -14.06 3.34 0.32
N ASP A 258 -12.78 3.69 0.46
CA ASP A 258 -11.93 3.12 1.49
C ASP A 258 -12.38 3.60 2.89
N PHE A 259 -12.79 4.85 3.01
CA PHE A 259 -13.42 5.33 4.25
C PHE A 259 -14.75 4.60 4.53
N GLU A 260 -15.61 4.39 3.52
CA GLU A 260 -16.85 3.61 3.69
C GLU A 260 -16.59 2.18 4.18
N LYS A 261 -15.53 1.51 3.68
CA LYS A 261 -15.18 0.16 4.14
C LYS A 261 -14.87 0.12 5.63
N LEU A 262 -14.15 1.10 6.15
CA LEU A 262 -13.83 1.21 7.57
C LEU A 262 -15.05 1.61 8.39
N SER A 263 -15.74 2.66 7.97
CA SER A 263 -16.82 3.31 8.73
C SER A 263 -18.05 2.41 8.94
N ARG A 264 -18.27 1.40 8.09
CA ARG A 264 -19.30 0.36 8.30
C ARG A 264 -19.12 -0.46 9.57
N HIS A 265 -17.91 -0.49 10.12
CA HIS A 265 -17.58 -1.20 11.35
C HIS A 265 -17.57 -0.28 12.57
N PHE A 266 -17.80 1.02 12.40
CA PHE A 266 -17.87 1.98 13.48
C PHE A 266 -19.15 1.84 14.26
N GLU A 267 -19.05 1.89 15.59
CA GLU A 267 -20.19 1.83 16.47
C GLU A 267 -20.76 3.25 16.74
N LYS A 268 -21.95 3.32 17.35
CA LYS A 268 -22.60 4.59 17.67
C LYS A 268 -21.69 5.51 18.48
N ARG A 269 -20.99 4.99 19.50
CA ARG A 269 -20.06 5.74 20.36
C ARG A 269 -18.93 6.42 19.60
N HIS A 270 -18.45 5.78 18.50
CA HIS A 270 -17.42 6.37 17.64
C HIS A 270 -17.98 7.56 16.86
N TRP A 271 -19.14 7.38 16.24
CA TRP A 271 -19.81 8.42 15.49
C TRP A 271 -20.24 9.62 16.35
N ASP A 272 -20.55 9.41 17.62
CA ASP A 272 -20.97 10.49 18.53
C ASP A 272 -19.80 11.47 18.83
N LYS A 273 -18.55 11.11 18.48
CA LYS A 273 -17.36 11.98 18.60
C LYS A 273 -16.93 12.50 17.21
N SER A 274 -17.70 13.42 16.64
CA SER A 274 -17.47 13.98 15.30
C SER A 274 -16.06 14.54 15.06
N PRO A 275 -15.40 15.23 16.00
CA PRO A 275 -14.02 15.69 15.78
C PRO A 275 -13.04 14.53 15.55
N SER A 276 -13.15 13.44 16.31
CA SER A 276 -12.29 12.26 16.19
C SER A 276 -12.56 11.52 14.88
N MET A 277 -13.82 11.45 14.46
CA MET A 277 -14.19 10.88 13.16
C MET A 277 -13.66 11.74 12.00
N THR A 278 -13.60 13.06 12.17
CA THR A 278 -13.00 13.97 11.18
C THR A 278 -11.49 13.76 11.05
N LYS A 279 -10.77 13.52 12.16
CA LYS A 279 -9.35 13.11 12.13
C LYS A 279 -9.18 11.79 11.38
N ALA A 280 -9.98 10.77 11.70
CA ALA A 280 -9.97 9.48 11.01
C ALA A 280 -10.25 9.64 9.51
N LEU A 281 -11.23 10.45 9.13
CA LEU A 281 -11.54 10.76 7.74
C LEU A 281 -10.33 11.35 7.01
N ARG A 282 -9.70 12.38 7.57
CA ARG A 282 -8.50 13.03 6.98
C ARG A 282 -7.37 12.04 6.76
N GLY A 283 -7.02 11.25 7.78
CA GLY A 283 -5.95 10.27 7.70
C GLY A 283 -6.21 9.19 6.65
N VAL A 284 -7.43 8.64 6.60
CA VAL A 284 -7.82 7.64 5.60
C VAL A 284 -7.80 8.20 4.18
N LEU A 285 -8.34 9.40 3.98
CA LEU A 285 -8.36 10.03 2.66
C LEU A 285 -6.94 10.28 2.14
N ALA A 286 -6.08 10.90 2.94
CA ALA A 286 -4.72 11.22 2.54
C ALA A 286 -3.91 9.95 2.21
N THR A 287 -3.89 8.98 3.12
CA THR A 287 -3.12 7.73 2.94
C THR A 287 -3.63 6.90 1.76
N SER A 288 -4.96 6.80 1.59
CA SER A 288 -5.56 6.13 0.43
C SER A 288 -5.21 6.80 -0.89
N MET A 289 -5.27 8.14 -0.97
CA MET A 289 -4.92 8.87 -2.19
C MET A 289 -3.44 8.72 -2.54
N GLU A 290 -2.53 8.84 -1.57
CA GLU A 290 -1.08 8.68 -1.79
C GLU A 290 -0.73 7.24 -2.22
N ARG A 291 -1.31 6.24 -1.56
CA ARG A 291 -1.15 4.83 -1.95
C ARG A 291 -1.60 4.60 -3.40
N ARG A 292 -2.76 5.12 -3.78
CA ARG A 292 -3.33 4.94 -5.14
C ARG A 292 -2.62 5.75 -6.21
N ALA A 293 -1.98 6.84 -5.83
CA ALA A 293 -1.10 7.60 -6.70
C ALA A 293 0.27 6.91 -6.91
N GLY A 294 0.54 5.79 -6.22
CA GLY A 294 1.83 5.09 -6.27
C GLY A 294 2.97 5.85 -5.59
N LYS A 295 2.63 6.73 -4.64
CA LYS A 295 3.59 7.60 -3.93
C LYS A 295 3.86 7.16 -2.49
N MET A 296 3.23 6.07 -2.04
CA MET A 296 3.37 5.52 -0.71
C MET A 296 3.41 3.99 -0.78
N VAL A 297 4.39 3.38 -0.16
CA VAL A 297 4.47 1.94 0.12
C VAL A 297 4.16 1.69 1.61
N GLU A 298 3.99 0.43 2.01
CA GLU A 298 3.61 0.07 3.40
C GLU A 298 4.62 0.60 4.42
N ALA A 299 5.92 0.51 4.15
CA ALA A 299 6.96 1.04 5.01
C ALA A 299 6.93 2.58 5.16
N ASP A 300 6.40 3.31 4.18
CA ASP A 300 6.24 4.77 4.29
C ASP A 300 5.08 5.13 5.21
N LEU A 301 4.02 4.33 5.24
CA LEU A 301 2.90 4.53 6.17
C LEU A 301 3.36 4.36 7.62
N GLU A 302 4.20 3.36 7.90
CA GLU A 302 4.78 3.15 9.22
C GLU A 302 5.68 4.32 9.66
N ARG A 303 6.42 4.90 8.69
CA ARG A 303 7.28 6.06 8.96
C ARG A 303 6.50 7.36 9.10
N LEU A 304 5.39 7.49 8.41
CA LEU A 304 4.55 8.70 8.42
C LEU A 304 3.95 8.90 9.81
N VAL A 305 3.46 7.82 10.43
CA VAL A 305 2.96 7.83 11.80
C VAL A 305 4.15 7.74 12.78
N GLY A 306 4.36 8.77 13.58
CA GLY A 306 5.48 8.88 14.52
C GLY A 306 6.68 9.70 14.02
N ASN A 307 6.58 10.36 12.88
CA ASN A 307 7.69 11.10 12.27
C ASN A 307 7.81 12.55 12.75
N THR A 308 6.72 13.19 13.15
CA THR A 308 6.68 14.63 13.47
C THR A 308 7.62 14.97 14.63
N PHE A 309 7.60 14.18 15.70
CA PHE A 309 8.46 14.40 16.85
C PHE A 309 9.94 14.18 16.52
N SER A 310 10.26 13.12 15.78
CA SER A 310 11.63 12.83 15.32
C SER A 310 12.18 13.95 14.42
N ARG A 311 11.34 14.55 13.58
CA ARG A 311 11.73 15.67 12.69
C ARG A 311 12.02 16.96 13.43
N ILE A 312 11.27 17.24 14.52
CA ILE A 312 11.48 18.46 15.30
C ILE A 312 12.81 18.40 16.06
N PHE A 313 13.15 17.24 16.65
CA PHE A 313 14.28 17.11 17.55
C PHE A 313 15.55 16.49 16.94
N HIS A 314 15.45 15.79 15.80
CA HIS A 314 16.59 15.09 15.18
C HIS A 314 16.85 15.50 13.73
N LYS A 315 16.75 16.80 13.43
CA LYS A 315 17.07 17.34 12.12
C LYS A 315 18.59 17.23 11.87
N GLU A 316 19.07 16.03 11.53
CA GLU A 316 20.39 15.90 10.89
C GLU A 316 20.35 16.56 9.51
N ALA A 317 21.17 17.58 9.33
CA ALA A 317 21.19 18.45 8.14
C ALA A 317 21.56 17.74 6.81
N SER A 318 21.67 16.42 6.79
CA SER A 318 22.14 15.63 5.63
C SER A 318 21.28 14.43 5.23
N ALA A 319 20.16 14.16 5.89
CA ALA A 319 19.31 13.02 5.52
C ALA A 319 18.52 13.33 4.23
N LYS A 320 18.50 12.38 3.27
CA LYS A 320 17.65 12.48 2.08
C LYS A 320 16.19 12.52 2.51
N THR A 321 15.41 13.45 1.95
CA THR A 321 13.95 13.52 2.11
C THR A 321 13.32 12.19 1.71
N THR A 322 12.52 11.60 2.58
CA THR A 322 11.80 10.34 2.33
C THR A 322 10.42 10.63 1.72
N ALA A 323 9.77 9.58 1.17
CA ALA A 323 8.39 9.70 0.69
C ALA A 323 7.42 10.09 1.83
N ALA A 324 7.65 9.59 3.04
CA ALA A 324 6.88 9.96 4.23
C ALA A 324 7.03 11.47 4.55
N ASP A 325 8.24 12.02 4.46
CA ASP A 325 8.47 13.47 4.66
C ASP A 325 7.73 14.31 3.61
N GLU A 326 7.75 13.88 2.34
CA GLU A 326 7.04 14.58 1.27
C GLU A 326 5.52 14.56 1.46
N ILE A 327 4.98 13.47 2.00
CA ILE A 327 3.54 13.33 2.29
C ILE A 327 3.17 14.25 3.45
N ASP A 328 3.91 14.22 4.54
CA ASP A 328 3.67 15.05 5.71
C ASP A 328 3.78 16.56 5.36
N ASP A 329 4.79 16.95 4.60
CA ASP A 329 4.93 18.33 4.09
C ASP A 329 3.77 18.77 3.19
N ARG A 330 3.10 17.83 2.51
CA ARG A 330 1.98 18.10 1.62
C ARG A 330 0.68 18.33 2.37
N TYR A 331 0.39 17.50 3.36
CA TYR A 331 -0.87 17.53 4.11
C TYR A 331 -0.72 18.28 5.43
N LYS A 332 -0.53 19.59 5.37
CA LYS A 332 -0.23 20.43 6.54
C LYS A 332 -1.34 20.53 7.60
N GLN A 333 -2.56 20.13 7.24
CA GLN A 333 -3.69 20.13 8.17
C GLN A 333 -3.94 18.76 8.80
N ILE A 334 -3.09 17.78 8.55
CA ILE A 334 -3.20 16.43 9.09
C ILE A 334 -2.02 16.18 10.02
N ASP A 335 -2.33 15.90 11.26
CA ASP A 335 -1.37 15.31 12.18
C ASP A 335 -1.41 13.79 11.99
N PHE A 336 -0.40 13.26 11.31
CA PHE A 336 -0.31 11.82 11.07
C PHE A 336 0.04 11.02 12.33
N ASP A 337 0.53 11.66 13.38
CA ASP A 337 0.74 11.01 14.68
C ASP A 337 -0.58 10.79 15.45
N ASP A 338 -1.65 11.50 15.05
CA ASP A 338 -2.99 11.43 15.68
C ASP A 338 -4.11 11.15 14.65
N ILE A 339 -3.94 10.09 13.86
CA ILE A 339 -4.93 9.70 12.83
C ILE A 339 -6.05 8.80 13.35
N VAL A 340 -6.10 8.51 14.63
CA VAL A 340 -7.15 7.74 15.33
C VAL A 340 -7.19 6.25 14.95
N ILE A 341 -7.03 5.92 13.67
CA ILE A 341 -7.01 4.54 13.16
C ILE A 341 -5.57 4.04 13.10
N SER A 342 -5.33 2.89 13.66
CA SER A 342 -4.00 2.32 13.77
C SER A 342 -3.35 2.02 12.41
N VAL A 343 -2.02 2.17 12.35
CA VAL A 343 -1.20 1.83 11.17
C VAL A 343 -1.47 0.40 10.71
N GLY A 344 -1.60 -0.55 11.63
CA GLY A 344 -1.86 -1.96 11.31
C GLY A 344 -3.19 -2.17 10.55
N VAL A 345 -4.26 -1.47 10.97
CA VAL A 345 -5.57 -1.50 10.30
C VAL A 345 -5.49 -0.83 8.93
N LEU A 346 -4.87 0.36 8.86
CA LEU A 346 -4.68 1.07 7.58
C LEU A 346 -3.83 0.26 6.60
N ALA A 347 -2.72 -0.32 7.04
CA ALA A 347 -1.86 -1.16 6.24
C ALA A 347 -2.60 -2.43 5.76
N GLY A 348 -3.35 -3.09 6.65
CA GLY A 348 -4.22 -4.21 6.31
C GLY A 348 -5.15 -3.86 5.15
N MET A 349 -5.91 -2.80 5.30
CA MET A 349 -6.88 -2.37 4.29
C MET A 349 -6.22 -1.90 2.99
N LEU A 350 -5.23 -1.00 3.07
CA LEU A 350 -4.69 -0.32 1.89
C LEU A 350 -3.75 -1.19 1.05
N PHE A 351 -2.97 -2.07 1.67
CA PHE A 351 -1.93 -2.84 0.98
C PHE A 351 -2.27 -4.33 0.85
N ARG A 352 -3.03 -4.91 1.78
CA ARG A 352 -3.37 -6.33 1.79
C ARG A 352 -4.84 -6.62 1.46
N GLY A 353 -5.71 -5.56 1.46
CA GLY A 353 -7.14 -5.71 1.22
C GLY A 353 -7.90 -6.37 2.40
N ASP A 354 -7.27 -6.42 3.57
CA ASP A 354 -7.83 -6.99 4.79
C ASP A 354 -8.70 -5.94 5.51
N VAL A 355 -9.94 -6.30 5.82
CA VAL A 355 -10.91 -5.44 6.51
C VAL A 355 -11.51 -6.24 7.67
N ASP A 356 -10.78 -6.30 8.77
CA ASP A 356 -11.23 -6.96 10.00
C ASP A 356 -11.99 -5.96 10.88
N GLY A 357 -13.30 -6.19 11.02
CA GLY A 357 -14.19 -5.32 11.81
C GLY A 357 -13.87 -5.30 13.30
N ASP A 358 -13.38 -6.39 13.87
CA ASP A 358 -12.98 -6.44 15.29
C ASP A 358 -11.68 -5.66 15.50
N ALA A 359 -10.71 -5.80 14.60
CA ALA A 359 -9.47 -5.03 14.63
C ALA A 359 -9.73 -3.52 14.45
N ILE A 360 -10.68 -3.14 13.56
CA ILE A 360 -11.08 -1.74 13.37
C ILE A 360 -11.67 -1.16 14.66
N ARG A 361 -12.61 -1.86 15.29
CA ARG A 361 -13.22 -1.41 16.56
C ARG A 361 -12.19 -1.32 17.68
N ALA A 362 -11.37 -2.35 17.83
CA ALA A 362 -10.31 -2.37 18.83
C ALA A 362 -9.30 -1.23 18.63
N SER A 363 -8.98 -0.89 17.38
CA SER A 363 -8.12 0.24 17.04
C SER A 363 -8.71 1.58 17.48
N LEU A 364 -10.00 1.80 17.21
CA LEU A 364 -10.70 3.02 17.63
C LEU A 364 -10.79 3.11 19.16
N ASP A 365 -11.19 2.03 19.81
CA ASP A 365 -11.32 1.97 21.27
C ASP A 365 -9.98 2.17 22.01
N ALA A 366 -8.88 1.81 21.39
CA ALA A 366 -7.54 2.03 21.91
C ALA A 366 -7.04 3.48 21.70
N SER A 367 -7.69 4.23 20.81
CA SER A 367 -7.31 5.63 20.59
C SER A 367 -7.68 6.48 21.80
N SER A 368 -6.78 7.40 22.15
CA SER A 368 -7.00 8.39 23.22
C SER A 368 -8.28 9.21 23.04
N ASP A 369 -8.68 9.41 21.79
CA ASP A 369 -9.88 10.16 21.46
C ASP A 369 -11.16 9.52 22.02
N PHE A 370 -11.17 8.19 22.26
CA PHE A 370 -12.33 7.46 22.78
C PHE A 370 -12.21 7.09 24.26
N LEU A 371 -10.99 7.15 24.83
CA LEU A 371 -10.77 6.96 26.26
C LEU A 371 -11.16 8.23 27.04
N GLN A 372 -11.60 8.04 28.29
CA GLN A 372 -11.71 9.18 29.23
C GLN A 372 -10.31 9.63 29.61
N PRO A 373 -10.09 10.91 29.97
CA PRO A 373 -8.77 11.40 30.37
C PRO A 373 -8.12 10.56 31.48
N GLU A 374 -8.93 10.05 32.42
CA GLU A 374 -8.48 9.21 33.53
C GLU A 374 -8.11 7.78 33.10
N GLU A 375 -8.63 7.31 31.97
CA GLU A 375 -8.36 5.99 31.40
C GLU A 375 -7.15 5.98 30.47
N GLN A 376 -6.67 7.17 30.09
CA GLN A 376 -5.51 7.27 29.21
C GLN A 376 -4.25 6.79 29.93
N PRO A 377 -3.47 5.88 29.30
CA PRO A 377 -2.20 5.44 29.86
C PRO A 377 -1.26 6.61 30.13
N LEU A 378 -0.51 6.55 31.22
CA LEU A 378 0.42 7.62 31.63
C LEU A 378 1.43 7.97 30.54
N TRP A 379 1.94 6.98 29.80
CA TRP A 379 2.87 7.21 28.69
C TRP A 379 2.22 8.04 27.58
N HIS A 380 0.95 7.82 27.31
CA HIS A 380 0.20 8.54 26.29
C HIS A 380 -0.01 10.01 26.69
N ARG A 381 -0.46 10.25 27.92
CA ARG A 381 -0.59 11.61 28.46
C ARG A 381 0.75 12.35 28.44
N ALA A 382 1.83 11.66 28.82
CA ALA A 382 3.17 12.22 28.83
C ALA A 382 3.72 12.52 27.41
N HIS A 383 3.34 11.74 26.41
CA HIS A 383 3.67 12.00 25.01
C HIS A 383 2.97 13.26 24.49
N HIS A 384 1.73 13.51 24.94
CA HIS A 384 0.93 14.65 24.51
C HIS A 384 1.21 15.96 25.27
N THR A 385 2.06 15.97 26.30
CA THR A 385 2.43 17.20 27.03
C THR A 385 3.08 18.27 26.14
N PHE A 386 3.66 17.86 25.00
CA PHE A 386 4.22 18.80 24.02
C PHE A 386 3.18 19.76 23.43
N TYR A 387 1.91 19.36 23.38
CA TYR A 387 0.80 20.14 22.84
C TYR A 387 -0.07 20.78 23.93
N GLY A 388 0.21 20.48 25.22
CA GLY A 388 -0.48 21.01 26.38
C GLY A 388 0.14 22.28 26.93
N ASP A 389 -0.32 22.71 28.10
CA ASP A 389 0.29 23.82 28.83
C ASP A 389 1.40 23.33 29.80
N ASP A 390 2.21 24.26 30.29
CA ASP A 390 3.35 23.95 31.16
C ASP A 390 2.90 23.38 32.50
N ASP A 391 1.76 23.81 33.07
CA ASP A 391 1.22 23.32 34.33
C ASP A 391 0.81 21.85 34.21
N GLU A 392 0.21 21.45 33.10
CA GLU A 392 -0.11 20.05 32.79
C GLU A 392 1.16 19.22 32.63
N ALA A 393 2.17 19.75 31.92
CA ALA A 393 3.45 19.08 31.74
C ALA A 393 4.14 18.80 33.09
N ASP A 394 4.15 19.74 34.01
CA ASP A 394 4.72 19.56 35.35
C ASP A 394 3.98 18.46 36.15
N ILE A 395 2.64 18.47 36.10
CA ILE A 395 1.81 17.44 36.77
C ILE A 395 2.13 16.05 36.20
N VAL A 396 2.18 15.92 34.89
CA VAL A 396 2.44 14.63 34.23
C VAL A 396 3.87 14.17 34.50
N ALA A 397 4.85 15.07 34.47
CA ALA A 397 6.23 14.74 34.81
C ALA A 397 6.36 14.19 36.26
N ALA A 398 5.69 14.81 37.23
CA ALA A 398 5.64 14.31 38.60
C ALA A 398 4.98 12.93 38.70
N GLN A 399 3.93 12.66 37.92
CA GLN A 399 3.27 11.34 37.85
C GLN A 399 4.19 10.27 37.24
N VAL A 400 4.96 10.60 36.19
CA VAL A 400 5.96 9.71 35.61
C VAL A 400 7.03 9.33 36.64
N GLU A 401 7.60 10.31 37.35
CA GLU A 401 8.58 10.04 38.39
C GLU A 401 8.00 9.18 39.52
N HIS A 402 6.78 9.47 39.95
CA HIS A 402 6.09 8.65 40.95
C HIS A 402 5.87 7.19 40.49
N ALA A 403 5.51 6.99 39.22
CA ALA A 403 5.31 5.65 38.65
C ALA A 403 6.59 4.81 38.64
N PHE A 404 7.74 5.42 38.35
CA PHE A 404 9.04 4.75 38.49
C PHE A 404 9.42 4.50 39.95
N ALA A 405 9.23 5.47 40.85
CA ALA A 405 9.54 5.32 42.26
C ALA A 405 8.70 4.21 42.94
N SER A 406 7.42 4.11 42.56
CA SER A 406 6.49 3.08 43.08
C SER A 406 6.67 1.69 42.45
N GLY A 407 7.36 1.58 41.32
CA GLY A 407 7.52 0.32 40.59
C GLY A 407 6.24 -0.14 39.88
N SER A 408 5.34 0.79 39.54
CA SER A 408 4.02 0.46 38.97
C SER A 408 4.04 0.15 37.46
N VAL A 409 5.10 0.54 36.74
CA VAL A 409 5.23 0.34 35.31
C VAL A 409 5.84 -1.03 35.00
N LYS A 410 5.02 -1.99 34.58
CA LYS A 410 5.47 -3.37 34.32
C LYS A 410 5.39 -3.77 32.83
N ALA A 411 4.40 -3.25 32.12
CA ALA A 411 4.21 -3.57 30.71
C ALA A 411 5.34 -3.00 29.84
N ARG A 412 5.97 -3.85 29.01
CA ARG A 412 7.13 -3.50 28.16
C ARG A 412 6.89 -2.22 27.36
N GLY A 413 5.77 -2.14 26.63
CA GLY A 413 5.49 -0.99 25.77
C GLY A 413 5.40 0.32 26.54
N GLN A 414 4.71 0.32 27.70
CA GLN A 414 4.63 1.49 28.56
C GLN A 414 6.01 1.89 29.12
N LEU A 415 6.80 0.91 29.54
CA LEU A 415 8.14 1.14 30.09
C LEU A 415 9.07 1.76 29.04
N MET A 416 9.04 1.24 27.80
CA MET A 416 9.85 1.78 26.71
C MET A 416 9.49 3.23 26.39
N HIS A 417 8.20 3.56 26.27
CA HIS A 417 7.78 4.96 26.10
C HIS A 417 8.23 5.85 27.25
N LEU A 418 8.02 5.41 28.49
CA LEU A 418 8.36 6.22 29.66
C LEU A 418 9.87 6.39 29.85
N PHE A 419 10.72 5.46 29.41
CA PHE A 419 12.16 5.67 29.38
C PHE A 419 12.54 6.82 28.43
N GLY A 420 12.01 6.82 27.20
CA GLY A 420 12.27 7.89 26.26
C GLY A 420 11.72 9.24 26.73
N ILE A 421 10.51 9.24 27.28
CA ILE A 421 9.89 10.44 27.86
C ILE A 421 10.70 10.99 29.05
N ARG A 422 11.20 10.15 29.94
CA ARG A 422 12.05 10.60 31.06
C ARG A 422 13.35 11.23 30.56
N LEU A 423 13.99 10.65 29.53
CA LEU A 423 15.17 11.24 28.91
C LEU A 423 14.86 12.61 28.31
N TRP A 424 13.73 12.73 27.66
CA TRP A 424 13.26 13.99 27.09
C TRP A 424 12.92 15.02 28.18
N PHE A 425 12.18 14.65 29.23
CA PHE A 425 11.89 15.52 30.37
C PHE A 425 13.16 15.99 31.09
N SER A 426 14.16 15.13 31.20
CA SER A 426 15.48 15.49 31.69
C SER A 426 16.14 16.59 30.82
N THR A 427 16.06 16.48 29.50
CA THR A 427 16.59 17.47 28.57
C THR A 427 15.90 18.81 28.69
N LEU A 428 14.59 18.81 28.93
CA LEU A 428 13.79 20.03 29.12
C LEU A 428 13.89 20.63 30.52
N GLY A 429 14.46 19.91 31.50
CA GLY A 429 14.52 20.34 32.89
C GLY A 429 13.20 20.19 33.66
N LEU A 430 12.25 19.41 33.13
CA LEU A 430 10.96 19.11 33.79
C LEU A 430 11.11 18.14 34.99
N ILE A 431 12.22 17.40 35.04
CA ILE A 431 12.56 16.52 36.18
C ILE A 431 13.94 16.84 36.71
N ASP A 432 14.10 16.74 38.04
CA ASP A 432 15.39 16.95 38.71
C ASP A 432 16.30 15.71 38.56
N ARG A 433 16.62 15.34 37.35
CA ARG A 433 17.48 14.21 36.97
C ARG A 433 18.21 14.58 35.67
N ASN A 434 19.53 14.34 35.61
CA ASN A 434 20.22 14.39 34.33
C ASN A 434 20.05 13.07 33.57
N ARG A 435 20.37 13.08 32.26
CA ARG A 435 20.17 11.92 31.38
C ARG A 435 20.88 10.65 31.87
N GLN A 436 22.11 10.79 32.44
CA GLN A 436 22.85 9.64 32.95
C GLN A 436 22.17 9.05 34.21
N GLN A 437 21.64 9.89 35.09
CA GLN A 437 20.85 9.41 36.24
C GLN A 437 19.58 8.67 35.79
N VAL A 438 18.92 9.15 34.73
CA VAL A 438 17.76 8.44 34.17
C VAL A 438 18.16 7.05 33.63
N VAL A 439 19.32 6.93 33.00
CA VAL A 439 19.85 5.63 32.54
C VAL A 439 20.15 4.72 33.74
N ASP A 440 20.90 5.22 34.74
CA ASP A 440 21.30 4.41 35.89
C ASP A 440 20.07 3.91 36.69
N GLU A 441 19.08 4.78 36.94
CA GLU A 441 17.81 4.44 37.57
C GLU A 441 16.99 3.45 36.70
N GLY A 442 16.98 3.63 35.36
CA GLY A 442 16.31 2.74 34.42
C GLY A 442 16.91 1.33 34.40
N LEU A 443 18.24 1.23 34.43
CA LEU A 443 18.92 -0.07 34.51
C LEU A 443 18.62 -0.77 35.86
N ALA A 444 18.62 -0.02 36.96
CA ALA A 444 18.24 -0.56 38.26
C ALA A 444 16.77 -1.02 38.29
N TYR A 445 15.89 -0.29 37.62
CA TYR A 445 14.48 -0.65 37.48
C TYR A 445 14.29 -1.95 36.71
N ILE A 446 14.99 -2.12 35.59
CA ILE A 446 14.97 -3.35 34.80
C ILE A 446 15.46 -4.55 35.61
N ALA A 447 16.58 -4.39 36.34
CA ALA A 447 17.11 -5.43 37.20
C ALA A 447 16.11 -5.85 38.30
N LYS A 448 15.43 -4.87 38.91
CA LYS A 448 14.37 -5.14 39.90
C LYS A 448 13.19 -5.91 39.33
N LEU A 449 12.76 -5.58 38.11
CA LEU A 449 11.70 -6.33 37.43
C LEU A 449 12.14 -7.76 37.08
N GLU A 450 13.40 -7.94 36.70
CA GLU A 450 13.97 -9.27 36.40
C GLU A 450 14.01 -10.13 37.67
N ASP A 451 14.51 -9.61 38.77
CA ASP A 451 14.56 -10.30 40.06
C ASP A 451 13.17 -10.66 40.61
N ALA A 452 12.16 -9.80 40.32
CA ALA A 452 10.78 -10.06 40.69
C ALA A 452 10.07 -11.05 39.73
N GLY A 453 10.70 -11.48 38.61
CA GLY A 453 10.09 -12.31 37.59
C GLY A 453 8.99 -11.59 36.78
N GLU A 454 9.03 -10.26 36.73
CA GLU A 454 8.03 -9.40 36.08
C GLU A 454 8.46 -8.91 34.68
N ILE A 455 9.63 -9.34 34.18
CA ILE A 455 10.04 -9.09 32.80
C ILE A 455 9.19 -9.94 31.86
N ALA A 456 8.48 -9.29 30.95
CA ALA A 456 7.73 -9.96 29.91
C ALA A 456 8.66 -10.60 28.85
N GLU A 457 8.31 -11.79 28.40
CA GLU A 457 8.92 -12.36 27.18
C GLU A 457 8.58 -11.46 25.99
N ILE A 458 9.57 -11.23 25.11
CA ILE A 458 9.32 -10.54 23.86
C ILE A 458 8.51 -11.47 22.98
N ASP A 459 7.28 -11.09 22.63
CA ASP A 459 6.49 -11.79 21.64
C ASP A 459 7.12 -11.58 20.24
N ARG A 460 7.89 -12.57 19.80
CA ARG A 460 8.57 -12.55 18.50
C ARG A 460 7.66 -12.98 17.35
N SER A 461 6.43 -13.39 17.65
CA SER A 461 5.43 -13.71 16.62
C SER A 461 4.81 -12.45 16.01
N SER A 462 4.81 -11.34 16.75
CA SER A 462 4.49 -10.04 16.21
C SER A 462 5.72 -9.45 15.52
N PHE A 463 5.54 -8.88 14.33
CA PHE A 463 6.57 -8.16 13.58
C PHE A 463 6.95 -6.82 14.25
N ASP A 464 7.17 -6.82 15.55
CA ASP A 464 7.65 -5.68 16.33
C ASP A 464 9.15 -5.47 16.05
N ARG A 465 9.50 -5.23 14.77
CA ARG A 465 10.89 -4.94 14.36
C ARG A 465 11.28 -3.49 14.64
N ASP A 466 10.29 -2.62 14.84
CA ASP A 466 10.51 -1.23 15.16
C ASP A 466 10.13 -0.97 16.63
N ASN A 467 10.83 -0.03 17.24
CA ASN A 467 10.58 0.42 18.63
C ASN A 467 9.25 1.19 18.78
N SER A 468 8.25 0.92 17.95
CA SER A 468 6.91 1.47 18.07
C SER A 468 6.07 0.57 18.97
N PHE A 469 5.76 1.05 20.15
CA PHE A 469 4.83 0.39 21.05
C PHE A 469 3.49 1.12 20.98
N PHE A 470 2.41 0.36 20.97
CA PHE A 470 1.06 0.90 20.82
C PHE A 470 0.90 1.76 19.55
N GLN A 471 1.68 1.44 18.50
CA GLN A 471 1.69 2.13 17.20
C GLN A 471 2.14 3.59 17.27
N THR A 472 2.81 3.96 18.34
CA THR A 472 3.42 5.26 18.55
C THR A 472 4.93 5.09 18.67
N ARG A 473 5.69 5.94 18.03
CA ARG A 473 7.15 5.93 18.10
C ARG A 473 7.60 6.41 19.47
N VAL A 474 8.68 5.82 19.98
CA VAL A 474 9.24 6.21 21.27
C VAL A 474 10.06 7.50 21.11
N ILE A 475 9.83 8.46 22.00
CA ILE A 475 10.64 9.68 22.09
C ILE A 475 12.09 9.30 22.42
N ASP A 476 13.06 9.99 21.84
CA ASP A 476 14.50 9.77 22.03
C ASP A 476 15.02 8.36 21.64
N GLU A 477 14.26 7.56 20.90
CA GLU A 477 14.62 6.18 20.54
C GLU A 477 15.99 6.02 19.84
N THR A 478 16.45 7.06 19.15
CA THR A 478 17.72 7.06 18.42
C THR A 478 18.92 7.41 19.31
N THR A 479 18.68 7.89 20.53
CA THR A 479 19.76 8.30 21.42
C THR A 479 20.51 7.11 22.03
N PRO A 480 21.82 7.25 22.32
CA PRO A 480 22.61 6.19 22.94
C PRO A 480 22.05 5.77 24.30
N GLU A 481 21.55 6.71 25.08
CA GLU A 481 20.98 6.47 26.41
C GLU A 481 19.74 5.60 26.32
N TYR A 482 18.81 5.90 25.42
CA TYR A 482 17.63 5.07 25.21
C TYR A 482 18.00 3.67 24.73
N ARG A 483 18.92 3.56 23.78
CA ARG A 483 19.40 2.25 23.28
C ARG A 483 19.98 1.41 24.41
N THR A 484 20.75 2.01 25.30
CA THR A 484 21.28 1.30 26.48
C THR A 484 20.17 0.68 27.32
N LEU A 485 19.07 1.40 27.56
CA LEU A 485 17.91 0.89 28.32
C LEU A 485 17.14 -0.19 27.54
N ALA A 486 16.92 0.02 26.26
CA ALA A 486 16.23 -0.94 25.39
C ALA A 486 16.99 -2.26 25.25
N ASP A 487 18.32 -2.18 25.07
CA ASP A 487 19.20 -3.34 24.99
C ASP A 487 19.23 -4.09 26.31
N ALA A 488 19.33 -3.39 27.45
CA ALA A 488 19.30 -3.99 28.78
C ALA A 488 17.98 -4.75 29.03
N TYR A 489 16.83 -4.18 28.67
CA TYR A 489 15.55 -4.87 28.76
C TYR A 489 15.47 -6.09 27.86
N SER A 490 15.96 -5.97 26.63
CA SER A 490 16.01 -7.07 25.65
C SER A 490 16.90 -8.21 26.13
N GLU A 491 18.05 -7.91 26.74
CA GLU A 491 18.93 -8.91 27.35
C GLU A 491 18.28 -9.58 28.54
N ALA A 492 17.61 -8.85 29.43
CA ALA A 492 16.86 -9.41 30.55
C ALA A 492 15.76 -10.36 30.06
N SER A 493 14.97 -9.93 29.07
CA SER A 493 13.94 -10.77 28.44
C SER A 493 14.52 -12.04 27.80
N ASN A 494 15.67 -11.93 27.12
CA ASN A 494 16.38 -13.10 26.58
C ASN A 494 16.88 -14.06 27.69
N ARG A 495 17.32 -13.55 28.85
CA ARG A 495 17.69 -14.42 29.98
C ARG A 495 16.48 -15.18 30.52
N VAL A 496 15.32 -14.50 30.66
CA VAL A 496 14.06 -15.15 31.05
C VAL A 496 13.67 -16.23 30.04
N LEU A 497 13.73 -15.94 28.76
CA LEU A 497 13.44 -16.93 27.70
C LEU A 497 14.40 -18.13 27.77
N ARG A 498 15.71 -17.87 27.92
CA ARG A 498 16.72 -18.96 28.03
C ARG A 498 16.46 -19.88 29.22
N SER A 499 15.99 -19.36 30.35
CA SER A 499 15.64 -20.17 31.51
C SER A 499 14.50 -21.16 31.22
N LYS A 500 13.68 -20.90 30.22
CA LYS A 500 12.54 -21.72 29.77
C LYS A 500 12.87 -22.67 28.61
N TYR A 501 14.05 -22.57 28.00
CA TYR A 501 14.41 -23.37 26.80
C TYR A 501 14.15 -24.86 26.98
N LEU A 502 14.53 -25.44 28.10
CA LEU A 502 14.33 -26.88 28.36
C LEU A 502 12.83 -27.23 28.37
N THR A 503 12.01 -26.41 29.03
CA THR A 503 10.55 -26.60 29.08
C THR A 503 9.91 -26.47 27.70
N ILE A 504 10.30 -25.45 26.95
CA ILE A 504 9.81 -25.22 25.58
C ILE A 504 10.21 -26.39 24.67
N ALA A 505 11.47 -26.84 24.73
CA ALA A 505 11.96 -27.95 23.93
C ALA A 505 11.20 -29.24 24.24
N HIS A 506 10.96 -29.54 25.51
CA HIS A 506 10.15 -30.72 25.90
C HIS A 506 8.71 -30.63 25.38
N GLU A 507 8.09 -29.44 25.43
CA GLU A 507 6.73 -29.22 24.93
C GLU A 507 6.65 -29.43 23.42
N LEU A 508 7.59 -28.85 22.64
CA LEU A 508 7.66 -29.03 21.18
C LEU A 508 7.86 -30.51 20.80
N ILE A 509 8.73 -31.24 21.52
CA ILE A 509 8.92 -32.65 21.29
C ILE A 509 7.65 -33.44 21.62
N ARG A 510 6.95 -33.11 22.68
CA ARG A 510 5.68 -33.76 23.07
C ARG A 510 4.56 -33.50 22.04
N ARG A 511 4.45 -32.29 21.50
CA ARG A 511 3.46 -31.91 20.48
C ARG A 511 3.77 -32.53 19.12
N ARG A 512 5.01 -32.81 18.81
CA ARG A 512 5.48 -33.26 17.49
C ARG A 512 4.68 -34.39 16.85
N PRO A 513 4.33 -35.48 17.52
CA PRO A 513 3.54 -36.57 16.94
C PRO A 513 2.08 -36.18 16.61
N CYS A 514 1.50 -35.24 17.35
CA CYS A 514 0.10 -34.85 17.25
C CYS A 514 -0.12 -33.63 16.35
N GLU A 515 0.79 -32.67 16.41
CA GLU A 515 0.70 -31.35 15.75
C GLU A 515 1.97 -31.07 14.91
N PRO A 516 2.27 -31.90 13.90
CA PRO A 516 3.55 -31.77 13.18
C PRO A 516 3.72 -30.45 12.43
N ASP A 517 2.66 -29.92 11.89
CA ASP A 517 2.73 -28.69 11.09
C ASP A 517 2.85 -27.45 11.98
N GLU A 518 2.20 -27.43 13.14
CA GLU A 518 2.34 -26.34 14.11
C GLU A 518 3.76 -26.25 14.67
N VAL A 519 4.37 -27.40 15.03
CA VAL A 519 5.77 -27.41 15.49
C VAL A 519 6.72 -26.93 14.38
N LEU A 520 6.46 -27.25 13.12
CA LEU A 520 7.22 -26.72 11.98
C LEU A 520 7.10 -25.21 11.90
N LEU A 521 5.88 -24.66 12.02
CA LEU A 521 5.60 -23.23 11.98
C LEU A 521 6.26 -22.48 13.15
N ASP A 522 6.41 -23.11 14.32
CA ASP A 522 7.05 -22.50 15.48
C ASP A 522 8.59 -22.47 15.37
N MET A 523 9.20 -23.37 14.59
CA MET A 523 10.66 -23.60 14.58
C MET A 523 11.37 -23.16 13.30
N VAL A 524 10.66 -22.98 12.20
CA VAL A 524 11.27 -22.69 10.89
C VAL A 524 10.56 -21.50 10.26
N VAL A 525 11.34 -20.53 9.76
CA VAL A 525 10.81 -19.36 9.04
C VAL A 525 9.94 -19.80 7.88
N ASN A 526 8.78 -19.20 7.75
CA ASN A 526 7.82 -19.46 6.69
C ASN A 526 7.07 -18.16 6.32
N ASN A 527 6.33 -18.19 5.20
CA ASN A 527 5.58 -17.03 4.69
C ASN A 527 4.17 -16.90 5.32
N VAL A 528 3.79 -17.76 6.25
CA VAL A 528 2.44 -17.79 6.85
C VAL A 528 2.40 -16.99 8.14
N ARG A 529 3.38 -17.21 9.01
CA ARG A 529 3.54 -16.49 10.27
C ARG A 529 5.00 -16.46 10.72
N SER A 530 5.34 -15.52 11.60
CA SER A 530 6.65 -15.52 12.25
C SER A 530 6.81 -16.76 13.13
N ALA A 531 7.92 -17.48 12.98
CA ALA A 531 8.25 -18.63 13.82
C ALA A 531 8.90 -18.14 15.13
N PRO A 532 8.29 -18.30 16.31
CA PRO A 532 8.77 -17.66 17.54
C PRO A 532 10.15 -18.15 17.98
N TYR A 533 10.57 -19.33 17.53
CA TYR A 533 11.83 -19.96 17.95
C TYR A 533 12.83 -20.20 16.81
N PHE A 534 12.66 -19.57 15.66
CA PHE A 534 13.49 -19.84 14.47
C PHE A 534 14.97 -19.50 14.69
N ASP A 535 15.25 -18.48 15.51
CA ASP A 535 16.59 -17.95 15.80
C ASP A 535 17.07 -18.26 17.24
N GLN A 536 16.29 -19.04 18.01
CA GLN A 536 16.59 -19.35 19.40
C GLN A 536 17.13 -20.78 19.53
N PRO A 537 18.31 -21.01 20.13
CA PRO A 537 18.93 -22.34 20.22
C PRO A 537 18.27 -23.20 21.32
N ILE A 538 16.93 -23.33 21.30
CA ILE A 538 16.15 -24.00 22.35
C ILE A 538 16.45 -25.50 22.44
N LEU A 539 16.80 -26.15 21.32
CA LEU A 539 17.10 -27.58 21.30
C LEU A 539 18.44 -27.90 21.98
N ALA A 540 19.36 -26.94 22.04
CA ALA A 540 20.63 -27.11 22.74
C ALA A 540 20.46 -27.38 24.25
N ALA A 541 19.32 -26.95 24.84
CA ALA A 541 18.99 -27.20 26.24
C ALA A 541 18.51 -28.65 26.49
N LEU A 542 18.13 -29.38 25.43
CA LEU A 542 17.59 -30.74 25.53
C LEU A 542 18.72 -31.78 25.43
N PRO A 543 18.77 -32.84 26.31
CA PRO A 543 19.71 -33.91 26.14
C PRO A 543 19.55 -34.60 24.75
N PRO A 544 20.62 -34.71 23.94
CA PRO A 544 20.52 -35.31 22.60
C PRO A 544 20.00 -36.77 22.65
N GLU A 545 20.35 -37.51 23.69
CA GLU A 545 19.92 -38.89 23.94
C GLU A 545 18.40 -38.99 24.11
N TYR A 546 17.77 -37.97 24.78
CA TYR A 546 16.33 -37.91 24.95
C TYR A 546 15.63 -37.68 23.59
N PHE A 547 16.12 -36.74 22.79
CA PHE A 547 15.59 -36.48 21.46
C PHE A 547 15.67 -37.70 20.56
N VAL A 548 16.84 -38.36 20.51
CA VAL A 548 17.06 -39.56 19.72
C VAL A 548 16.11 -40.67 20.14
N LYS A 549 15.92 -40.90 21.44
CA LYS A 549 14.96 -41.87 21.96
C LYS A 549 13.53 -41.58 21.46
N CYS A 550 13.12 -40.34 21.46
CA CYS A 550 11.81 -39.92 20.95
C CYS A 550 11.71 -40.19 19.45
N VAL A 551 12.68 -39.74 18.66
CA VAL A 551 12.72 -39.96 17.19
C VAL A 551 12.63 -41.44 16.84
N LEU A 552 13.38 -42.29 17.49
CA LEU A 552 13.35 -43.76 17.24
C LEU A 552 12.00 -44.37 17.61
N GLY A 553 11.25 -43.80 18.54
CA GLY A 553 9.91 -44.23 18.94
C GLY A 553 8.78 -43.75 18.06
N TRP A 554 9.01 -42.75 17.19
CA TRP A 554 7.99 -42.18 16.36
C TRP A 554 7.70 -42.99 15.07
N PRO A 555 6.49 -42.84 14.47
CA PRO A 555 6.20 -43.37 13.14
C PRO A 555 7.17 -42.84 12.08
N PRO A 556 7.49 -43.59 11.01
CA PRO A 556 8.49 -43.18 10.01
C PRO A 556 8.25 -41.84 9.36
N LYS A 557 6.98 -41.44 9.15
CA LYS A 557 6.61 -40.12 8.61
C LYS A 557 7.04 -39.02 9.56
N ILE A 558 6.76 -39.15 10.85
CA ILE A 558 7.13 -38.18 11.88
C ILE A 558 8.63 -38.09 12.07
N GLN A 559 9.35 -39.25 12.03
CA GLN A 559 10.83 -39.26 12.04
C GLN A 559 11.39 -38.39 10.90
N SER A 560 10.95 -38.65 9.67
CA SER A 560 11.42 -37.90 8.50
C SER A 560 11.09 -36.39 8.60
N GLN A 561 9.91 -36.05 9.06
CA GLN A 561 9.52 -34.64 9.25
C GLN A 561 10.34 -33.95 10.35
N ALA A 562 10.66 -34.64 11.46
CA ALA A 562 11.48 -34.06 12.51
C ALA A 562 12.90 -33.73 12.01
N LEU A 563 13.50 -34.63 11.21
CA LEU A 563 14.81 -34.37 10.61
C LEU A 563 14.76 -33.28 9.53
N ASN A 564 13.63 -33.14 8.81
CA ASN A 564 13.42 -32.03 7.90
C ASN A 564 13.35 -30.68 8.63
N ILE A 565 12.72 -30.62 9.82
CA ILE A 565 12.70 -29.41 10.65
C ILE A 565 14.12 -29.00 11.04
N LEU A 566 14.92 -29.94 11.54
CA LEU A 566 16.31 -29.66 11.89
C LEU A 566 17.10 -29.13 10.68
N HIS A 567 16.94 -29.76 9.52
CA HIS A 567 17.59 -29.35 8.30
C HIS A 567 17.16 -27.90 7.91
N GLY A 568 15.85 -27.64 7.75
CA GLY A 568 15.35 -26.34 7.33
C GLY A 568 15.69 -25.22 8.32
N ARG A 569 15.75 -25.52 9.61
CA ARG A 569 16.14 -24.60 10.67
C ARG A 569 17.59 -24.12 10.53
N HIS A 570 18.50 -25.00 10.08
CA HIS A 570 19.93 -24.72 9.97
C HIS A 570 20.40 -24.42 8.53
N GLU A 571 19.58 -24.71 7.50
CA GLU A 571 19.89 -24.45 6.10
C GLU A 571 19.82 -22.95 5.78
N LEU A 572 18.84 -22.25 6.34
CA LEU A 572 18.73 -20.81 6.21
C LEU A 572 19.84 -20.14 7.03
N ARG A 573 20.65 -19.32 6.37
CA ARG A 573 21.78 -18.61 6.99
C ARG A 573 21.28 -17.52 7.95
N HIS A 574 20.76 -17.90 9.11
CA HIS A 574 20.37 -16.98 10.19
C HIS A 574 21.58 -16.56 11.05
N GLY A 575 22.76 -16.42 10.46
CA GLY A 575 23.96 -15.99 11.17
C GLY A 575 24.40 -16.97 12.28
N ASP A 576 25.07 -16.44 13.28
CA ASP A 576 25.63 -17.23 14.40
C ASP A 576 24.63 -17.52 15.52
N MET A 577 23.35 -17.17 15.37
CA MET A 577 22.33 -17.29 16.42
C MET A 577 22.09 -18.72 16.89
N LEU A 578 22.22 -19.71 16.00
CA LEU A 578 22.05 -21.13 16.32
C LEU A 578 23.38 -21.89 16.52
N THR A 579 24.51 -21.19 16.71
CA THR A 579 25.82 -21.81 16.82
C THR A 579 25.91 -22.88 17.93
N SER A 580 25.33 -22.61 19.10
CA SER A 580 25.29 -23.56 20.20
C SER A 580 24.43 -24.80 19.91
N GLU A 581 23.45 -24.71 19.02
CA GLU A 581 22.60 -25.81 18.62
C GLU A 581 23.28 -26.71 17.57
N ARG A 582 24.26 -26.22 16.82
CA ARG A 582 25.04 -27.03 15.84
C ARG A 582 25.79 -28.21 16.48
N ALA A 583 26.41 -27.97 17.63
CA ALA A 583 27.09 -29.04 18.37
C ALA A 583 26.10 -30.13 18.83
N TRP A 584 24.90 -29.70 19.26
CA TRP A 584 23.80 -30.58 19.62
C TRP A 584 23.32 -31.42 18.41
N VAL A 585 23.10 -30.80 17.25
CA VAL A 585 22.71 -31.48 16.00
C VAL A 585 23.76 -32.52 15.58
N THR A 586 25.04 -32.18 15.66
CA THR A 586 26.14 -33.14 15.38
C THR A 586 26.07 -34.34 16.31
N ARG A 587 25.83 -34.14 17.59
CA ARG A 587 25.69 -35.22 18.56
C ARG A 587 24.45 -36.09 18.28
N VAL A 588 23.34 -35.49 17.86
CA VAL A 588 22.13 -36.22 17.42
C VAL A 588 22.41 -37.07 16.20
N ASP A 589 23.13 -36.56 15.21
CA ASP A 589 23.56 -37.33 14.03
C ASP A 589 24.41 -38.55 14.42
N ASP A 590 25.40 -38.36 15.30
CA ASP A 590 26.25 -39.46 15.80
C ASP A 590 25.43 -40.55 16.50
N LEU A 591 24.51 -40.14 17.38
CA LEU A 591 23.68 -41.08 18.14
C LEU A 591 22.68 -41.82 17.25
N LEU A 592 22.06 -41.18 16.30
CA LEU A 592 21.16 -41.82 15.32
C LEU A 592 21.92 -42.79 14.42
N THR A 593 23.11 -42.39 13.99
CA THR A 593 24.00 -43.27 13.19
C THR A 593 24.42 -44.50 13.98
N ALA A 594 24.79 -44.36 15.24
CA ALA A 594 25.13 -45.49 16.14
C ALA A 594 23.94 -46.43 16.40
N ALA A 595 22.70 -45.92 16.32
CA ALA A 595 21.48 -46.70 16.52
C ALA A 595 21.06 -47.52 15.28
N LEU A 596 21.62 -47.26 14.07
CA LEU A 596 21.24 -47.91 12.81
C LEU A 596 21.33 -49.44 12.85
N PRO A 597 22.39 -50.07 13.41
CA PRO A 597 22.50 -51.54 13.41
C PRO A 597 21.36 -52.24 14.15
N ALA A 598 20.80 -51.62 15.16
CA ALA A 598 19.70 -52.18 15.96
C ALA A 598 18.33 -52.05 15.29
N GLN A 599 18.20 -51.30 14.18
CA GLN A 599 16.93 -51.09 13.49
C GLN A 599 16.60 -52.25 12.53
N ARG A 600 15.26 -52.49 12.32
CA ARG A 600 14.79 -53.41 11.28
C ARG A 600 15.27 -52.96 9.89
N PRO A 601 15.46 -53.89 8.91
CA PRO A 601 16.09 -53.56 7.63
C PRO A 601 15.52 -52.34 6.93
N MET A 602 14.20 -52.25 6.75
CA MET A 602 13.56 -51.11 6.10
C MET A 602 13.62 -49.83 6.93
N SER A 603 13.53 -49.93 8.27
CA SER A 603 13.67 -48.77 9.16
C SER A 603 15.10 -48.24 9.16
N ARG A 604 16.07 -49.12 9.14
CA ARG A 604 17.51 -48.82 9.02
C ARG A 604 17.79 -48.03 7.75
N GLU A 605 17.27 -48.49 6.61
CA GLU A 605 17.54 -47.86 5.32
C GLU A 605 16.88 -46.48 5.21
N ARG A 606 15.62 -46.37 5.66
CA ARG A 606 14.93 -45.06 5.72
C ARG A 606 15.65 -44.06 6.61
N LEU A 607 16.04 -44.48 7.81
CA LEU A 607 16.75 -43.62 8.77
C LEU A 607 18.14 -43.24 8.24
N ARG A 608 18.89 -44.18 7.66
CA ARG A 608 20.18 -43.90 7.01
C ARG A 608 20.06 -42.85 5.91
N ALA A 609 19.07 -43.01 5.02
CA ALA A 609 18.82 -42.07 3.94
C ALA A 609 18.40 -40.68 4.45
N ALA A 610 17.62 -40.60 5.53
CA ALA A 610 17.20 -39.35 6.15
C ALA A 610 18.40 -38.64 6.82
N ILE A 611 19.23 -39.33 7.57
CA ILE A 611 20.47 -38.82 8.19
C ILE A 611 21.38 -38.24 7.11
N ALA A 612 21.70 -39.02 6.08
CA ALA A 612 22.61 -38.60 5.01
C ALA A 612 22.14 -37.36 4.26
N ARG A 613 20.84 -37.23 4.06
CA ARG A 613 20.25 -36.08 3.35
C ARG A 613 20.02 -34.84 4.21
N LYS A 614 19.79 -35.01 5.53
CA LYS A 614 19.26 -33.94 6.36
C LYS A 614 20.17 -33.51 7.50
N LEU A 615 20.94 -34.40 8.10
CA LEU A 615 21.82 -34.06 9.22
C LEU A 615 23.30 -33.98 8.82
N THR A 616 23.79 -34.93 8.03
CA THR A 616 25.20 -34.93 7.60
C THR A 616 25.64 -33.62 6.91
N PRO A 617 24.82 -32.96 6.07
CA PRO A 617 25.17 -31.65 5.49
C PRO A 617 25.31 -30.51 6.50
N LEU A 618 24.76 -30.66 7.71
CA LEU A 618 24.81 -29.65 8.76
C LEU A 618 26.07 -29.74 9.63
N ARG A 619 26.88 -30.77 9.46
CA ARG A 619 28.16 -30.90 10.16
C ARG A 619 29.12 -29.79 9.75
N PRO A 620 29.89 -29.22 10.69
CA PRO A 620 30.92 -28.26 10.34
C PRO A 620 31.91 -28.89 9.37
N THR A 621 32.16 -28.26 8.24
CA THR A 621 33.22 -28.66 7.32
C THR A 621 34.56 -28.38 7.98
N SER A 622 35.50 -29.34 7.88
CA SER A 622 36.84 -29.23 8.48
C SER A 622 37.74 -28.13 7.90
N ASP A 623 37.19 -27.22 7.07
CA ASP A 623 37.94 -26.21 6.30
C ASP A 623 37.77 -24.77 6.76
N THR A 624 37.43 -24.51 8.02
CA THR A 624 37.46 -23.12 8.54
C THR A 624 38.61 -22.87 9.53
N SER A 625 39.77 -23.45 9.26
CA SER A 625 41.03 -23.06 9.92
C SER A 625 41.97 -22.40 8.91
N ALA A 626 41.68 -21.17 8.50
CA ALA A 626 42.66 -20.19 7.95
C ALA A 626 41.96 -18.90 7.45
N VAL A 627 41.55 -18.05 8.34
CA VAL A 627 41.65 -16.59 8.15
C VAL A 627 41.84 -16.00 9.54
N GLY A 628 43.05 -15.77 9.90
CA GLY A 628 43.51 -14.85 10.92
C GLY A 628 44.40 -13.83 10.22
N PRO A 629 44.95 -12.83 10.95
CA PRO A 629 44.37 -11.94 11.96
C PRO A 629 43.91 -10.60 11.37
#